data_54917850907a518414676e738367cee8
#
_entry.id   54917850907a518414676e738367cee8
#
_cell.length_a   1.000
_cell.length_b   1.000
_cell.length_c   1.000
_cell.angle_alpha   90.00
_cell.angle_beta   90.00
_cell.angle_gamma   90.00
#
_symmetry.space_group_name_H-M   'P 1'
#
loop_
_entity.id
_entity.type
_entity.pdbx_description
1 polymer ?
#
loop_
_entity_poly.entity_id
_entity_poly.type
_entity_poly.pdbx_seq_one_letter_code
_entity_poly.pdbx_strand_id
1 'polypeptide(L)'
;MQLYDMHSHILPGIDDGAPSVEKSLVILNELKKQGVTNVCLTPHFYTNEISAEDFAAKRQHAIDRLMPQIPDGMKVVVGAEVYVTRYMFNGDDFSCACYGNSNYILTEFAYTSQFSSHTMEYFVKLTENYNMIPVLTHVERYPALINDPSIIGELKDMGVIIQTNTNSYTKKASFFSKLKLIKLIKGGYIDVIGSDAHSLTHNDPRTFTEALDFISAKCGQSTVRKMMGNAEEIFNSAL
;
A
#
# COMPACT_ATOMS: atom_id res chain seq x y z
N MET A 1 7.72 10.29 -16.71
CA MET A 1 7.44 9.09 -15.92
C MET A 1 6.14 9.35 -15.20
N GLN A 2 5.17 8.46 -15.30
CA GLN A 2 3.95 8.55 -14.51
C GLN A 2 4.25 8.17 -13.05
N LEU A 3 3.51 8.77 -12.13
CA LEU A 3 3.62 8.47 -10.71
C LEU A 3 2.39 7.71 -10.24
N TYR A 4 2.63 6.70 -9.41
CA TYR A 4 1.63 5.78 -8.87
C TYR A 4 1.71 5.79 -7.35
N ASP A 5 0.59 6.02 -6.69
CA ASP A 5 0.44 5.86 -5.25
C ASP A 5 -0.27 4.54 -4.97
N MET A 6 0.45 3.58 -4.41
CA MET A 6 -0.04 2.21 -4.25
C MET A 6 -0.80 1.96 -2.95
N HIS A 7 -0.91 2.96 -2.08
CA HIS A 7 -1.53 2.79 -0.76
C HIS A 7 -2.06 4.12 -0.24
N SER A 8 -3.38 4.22 -0.03
CA SER A 8 -4.00 5.43 0.51
C SER A 8 -5.37 5.19 1.14
N HIS A 9 -5.72 5.98 2.17
CA HIS A 9 -7.00 5.95 2.91
C HIS A 9 -7.87 7.13 2.51
N ILE A 10 -8.16 7.24 1.20
CA ILE A 10 -8.85 8.39 0.60
C ILE A 10 -10.36 8.14 0.45
N LEU A 11 -10.85 6.88 0.50
CA LEU A 11 -12.28 6.62 0.43
C LEU A 11 -13.02 7.26 1.62
N PRO A 12 -14.12 8.03 1.37
CA PRO A 12 -14.71 8.87 2.39
C PRO A 12 -15.51 8.11 3.44
N GLY A 13 -15.14 8.25 4.72
CA GLY A 13 -15.91 7.76 5.87
C GLY A 13 -16.00 6.26 6.01
N ILE A 14 -15.00 5.53 5.54
CA ILE A 14 -14.94 4.06 5.63
C ILE A 14 -14.02 3.59 6.76
N ASP A 15 -12.96 4.31 7.02
CA ASP A 15 -11.93 4.03 8.03
C ASP A 15 -11.49 5.34 8.73
N ASP A 16 -10.28 5.37 9.29
CA ASP A 16 -9.67 6.53 9.94
C ASP A 16 -8.99 7.51 8.97
N GLY A 17 -9.12 7.28 7.66
CA GLY A 17 -8.64 8.17 6.60
C GLY A 17 -9.53 9.39 6.38
N ALA A 18 -9.89 9.67 5.12
CA ALA A 18 -10.70 10.84 4.78
C ALA A 18 -12.13 10.74 5.34
N PRO A 19 -12.60 11.64 6.21
CA PRO A 19 -13.92 11.53 6.83
C PRO A 19 -15.08 11.93 5.89
N SER A 20 -14.80 12.60 4.78
CA SER A 20 -15.81 13.06 3.83
C SER A 20 -15.24 13.18 2.42
N VAL A 21 -16.13 13.27 1.41
CA VAL A 21 -15.75 13.46 0.01
C VAL A 21 -14.89 14.72 -0.17
N GLU A 22 -15.23 15.81 0.50
CA GLU A 22 -14.45 17.06 0.43
C GLU A 22 -13.02 16.85 0.92
N LYS A 23 -12.81 16.04 1.98
CA LYS A 23 -11.48 15.72 2.48
C LYS A 23 -10.73 14.76 1.55
N SER A 24 -11.43 13.79 0.96
CA SER A 24 -10.88 12.95 -0.11
C SER A 24 -10.36 13.77 -1.27
N LEU A 25 -11.15 14.73 -1.75
CA LEU A 25 -10.77 15.62 -2.85
C LEU A 25 -9.56 16.51 -2.50
N VAL A 26 -9.45 16.95 -1.25
CA VAL A 26 -8.28 17.70 -0.79
C VAL A 26 -7.01 16.83 -0.93
N ILE A 27 -7.05 15.58 -0.46
CA ILE A 27 -5.90 14.64 -0.54
C ILE A 27 -5.55 14.36 -2.01
N LEU A 28 -6.53 14.01 -2.84
CA LEU A 28 -6.33 13.74 -4.27
C LEU A 28 -5.72 14.95 -5.00
N ASN A 29 -6.19 16.15 -4.72
CA ASN A 29 -5.65 17.34 -5.34
C ASN A 29 -4.21 17.65 -4.89
N GLU A 30 -3.84 17.34 -3.64
CA GLU A 30 -2.45 17.48 -3.18
C GLU A 30 -1.53 16.44 -3.85
N LEU A 31 -1.97 15.18 -4.03
CA LEU A 31 -1.24 14.19 -4.83
C LEU A 31 -1.09 14.64 -6.29
N LYS A 32 -2.17 15.13 -6.90
CA LYS A 32 -2.17 15.62 -8.29
C LYS A 32 -1.20 16.79 -8.49
N LYS A 33 -1.11 17.73 -7.55
CA LYS A 33 -0.13 18.85 -7.59
C LYS A 33 1.31 18.35 -7.63
N GLN A 34 1.59 17.16 -7.13
CA GLN A 34 2.90 16.53 -7.17
C GLN A 34 3.10 15.62 -8.39
N GLY A 35 2.14 15.60 -9.32
CA GLY A 35 2.19 14.77 -10.52
C GLY A 35 1.77 13.33 -10.31
N VAL A 36 1.25 12.97 -9.12
CA VAL A 36 0.66 11.64 -8.86
C VAL A 36 -0.74 11.63 -9.44
N THR A 37 -0.94 10.87 -10.51
CA THR A 37 -2.20 10.80 -11.24
C THR A 37 -2.84 9.41 -11.22
N ASN A 38 -2.14 8.42 -10.68
CA ASN A 38 -2.63 7.05 -10.57
C ASN A 38 -2.60 6.67 -9.08
N VAL A 39 -3.76 6.40 -8.48
CA VAL A 39 -3.90 6.25 -7.03
C VAL A 39 -4.71 4.99 -6.70
N CYS A 40 -4.16 4.15 -5.82
CA CYS A 40 -4.88 3.03 -5.23
C CYS A 40 -5.57 3.49 -3.94
N LEU A 41 -6.88 3.33 -3.91
CA LEU A 41 -7.73 3.63 -2.75
C LEU A 41 -7.89 2.33 -1.94
N THR A 42 -7.20 2.23 -0.83
CA THR A 42 -7.02 0.99 -0.08
C THR A 42 -7.42 1.15 1.40
N PRO A 43 -8.70 1.36 1.68
CA PRO A 43 -9.16 1.50 3.06
C PRO A 43 -8.87 0.24 3.88
N HIS A 44 -8.76 0.40 5.20
CA HIS A 44 -8.59 -0.71 6.12
C HIS A 44 -9.73 -1.73 6.02
N PHE A 45 -9.35 -3.00 5.99
CA PHE A 45 -10.25 -4.13 6.11
C PHE A 45 -9.79 -5.07 7.23
N TYR A 46 -10.44 -5.00 8.38
CA TYR A 46 -10.18 -5.84 9.55
C TYR A 46 -11.00 -7.13 9.45
N THR A 47 -10.37 -8.22 9.01
CA THR A 47 -11.01 -9.52 8.73
C THR A 47 -11.58 -10.20 9.98
N ASN A 48 -11.26 -9.74 11.17
CA ASN A 48 -11.81 -10.21 12.45
C ASN A 48 -13.00 -9.37 12.94
N GLU A 49 -13.36 -8.29 12.26
CA GLU A 49 -14.41 -7.35 12.68
C GLU A 49 -15.60 -7.33 11.74
N ILE A 50 -15.38 -7.53 10.45
CA ILE A 50 -16.40 -7.43 9.41
C ILE A 50 -16.19 -8.52 8.35
N SER A 51 -17.29 -9.04 7.81
CA SER A 51 -17.25 -9.99 6.68
C SER A 51 -16.77 -9.32 5.38
N ALA A 52 -16.27 -10.11 4.43
CA ALA A 52 -15.88 -9.61 3.12
C ALA A 52 -17.08 -9.00 2.36
N GLU A 53 -18.28 -9.59 2.49
CA GLU A 53 -19.50 -9.09 1.87
C GLU A 53 -19.91 -7.71 2.45
N ASP A 54 -19.95 -7.59 3.77
CA ASP A 54 -20.33 -6.32 4.44
C ASP A 54 -19.29 -5.24 4.17
N PHE A 55 -17.96 -5.59 4.17
CA PHE A 55 -16.92 -4.68 3.80
C PHE A 55 -17.08 -4.19 2.35
N ALA A 56 -17.32 -5.11 1.41
CA ALA A 56 -17.53 -4.76 0.00
C ALA A 56 -18.73 -3.81 -0.17
N ALA A 57 -19.84 -4.06 0.51
CA ALA A 57 -21.02 -3.20 0.48
C ALA A 57 -20.74 -1.81 1.06
N LYS A 58 -20.07 -1.73 2.23
CA LYS A 58 -19.67 -0.47 2.86
C LYS A 58 -18.71 0.32 1.95
N ARG A 59 -17.73 -0.35 1.35
CA ARG A 59 -16.77 0.25 0.43
C ARG A 59 -17.45 0.76 -0.84
N GLN A 60 -18.39 -0.01 -1.43
CA GLN A 60 -19.13 0.41 -2.62
C GLN A 60 -19.88 1.72 -2.37
N HIS A 61 -20.52 1.87 -1.22
CA HIS A 61 -21.18 3.14 -0.86
C HIS A 61 -20.20 4.34 -0.83
N ALA A 62 -18.97 4.15 -0.34
CA ALA A 62 -17.94 5.20 -0.36
C ALA A 62 -17.44 5.49 -1.79
N ILE A 63 -17.30 4.45 -2.62
CA ILE A 63 -16.94 4.56 -4.04
C ILE A 63 -17.97 5.38 -4.80
N ASP A 64 -19.25 5.06 -4.68
CA ASP A 64 -20.36 5.73 -5.40
C ASP A 64 -20.41 7.24 -5.10
N ARG A 65 -19.98 7.63 -3.90
CA ARG A 65 -19.93 9.05 -3.49
C ARG A 65 -18.71 9.79 -4.04
N LEU A 66 -17.56 9.11 -4.15
CA LEU A 66 -16.30 9.76 -4.54
C LEU A 66 -16.07 9.72 -6.05
N MET A 67 -16.32 8.59 -6.72
CA MET A 67 -15.96 8.38 -8.13
C MET A 67 -16.44 9.47 -9.09
N PRO A 68 -17.70 10.00 -8.97
CA PRO A 68 -18.18 11.06 -9.86
C PRO A 68 -17.42 12.39 -9.72
N GLN A 69 -16.59 12.52 -8.69
CA GLN A 69 -15.90 13.77 -8.31
C GLN A 69 -14.37 13.64 -8.40
N ILE A 70 -13.85 12.51 -8.89
CA ILE A 70 -12.40 12.32 -9.06
C ILE A 70 -11.86 13.44 -9.97
N PRO A 71 -10.76 14.12 -9.59
CA PRO A 71 -10.19 15.19 -10.37
C PRO A 71 -9.79 14.74 -11.79
N ASP A 72 -10.12 15.56 -12.81
CA ASP A 72 -9.81 15.26 -14.21
C ASP A 72 -8.35 14.83 -14.41
N GLY A 73 -8.14 13.79 -15.23
CA GLY A 73 -6.81 13.24 -15.52
C GLY A 73 -6.20 12.38 -14.42
N MET A 74 -6.90 12.16 -13.31
CA MET A 74 -6.54 11.12 -12.35
C MET A 74 -7.24 9.80 -12.68
N LYS A 75 -6.53 8.70 -12.44
CA LYS A 75 -7.07 7.34 -12.49
C LYS A 75 -6.99 6.75 -11.09
N VAL A 76 -8.02 6.02 -10.72
CA VAL A 76 -8.06 5.35 -9.42
C VAL A 76 -8.38 3.88 -9.59
N VAL A 77 -7.75 3.07 -8.75
CA VAL A 77 -8.05 1.65 -8.55
C VAL A 77 -8.46 1.49 -7.11
N VAL A 78 -9.47 0.68 -6.85
CA VAL A 78 -9.94 0.42 -5.49
C VAL A 78 -9.51 -0.96 -5.05
N GLY A 79 -8.97 -1.06 -3.84
CA GLY A 79 -8.61 -2.29 -3.18
C GLY A 79 -9.00 -2.24 -1.70
N ALA A 80 -8.19 -2.85 -0.87
CA ALA A 80 -8.24 -2.73 0.59
C ALA A 80 -6.85 -3.00 1.18
N GLU A 81 -6.52 -2.33 2.29
CA GLU A 81 -5.44 -2.78 3.18
C GLU A 81 -6.01 -3.80 4.14
N VAL A 82 -5.71 -5.07 3.89
CA VAL A 82 -6.26 -6.19 4.65
C VAL A 82 -5.40 -6.48 5.87
N TYR A 83 -5.97 -6.32 7.06
CA TYR A 83 -5.34 -6.81 8.28
C TYR A 83 -5.47 -8.32 8.35
N VAL A 84 -4.38 -9.01 8.04
CA VAL A 84 -4.37 -10.48 7.92
C VAL A 84 -4.44 -11.13 9.28
N THR A 85 -5.48 -11.92 9.47
CA THR A 85 -5.69 -12.73 10.67
C THR A 85 -6.07 -14.16 10.28
N ARG A 86 -6.13 -15.07 11.26
CA ARG A 86 -6.61 -16.44 11.04
C ARG A 86 -8.04 -16.51 10.49
N TYR A 87 -8.85 -15.48 10.74
CA TYR A 87 -10.26 -15.43 10.31
C TYR A 87 -10.42 -15.26 8.81
N MET A 88 -9.39 -14.77 8.13
CA MET A 88 -9.38 -14.67 6.68
C MET A 88 -9.37 -16.03 5.97
N PHE A 89 -8.97 -17.11 6.65
CA PHE A 89 -8.74 -18.42 6.04
C PHE A 89 -9.83 -19.46 6.38
N ASN A 90 -11.08 -19.02 6.45
CA ASN A 90 -12.26 -19.85 6.72
C ASN A 90 -13.00 -20.30 5.44
N GLY A 91 -12.51 -19.94 4.25
CA GLY A 91 -13.08 -20.30 2.96
C GLY A 91 -13.91 -19.20 2.30
N ASP A 92 -14.01 -18.01 2.89
CA ASP A 92 -14.66 -16.85 2.28
C ASP A 92 -13.88 -16.35 1.06
N ASP A 93 -14.59 -15.71 0.13
CA ASP A 93 -13.98 -15.04 -1.02
C ASP A 93 -13.54 -13.61 -0.64
N PHE A 94 -12.23 -13.36 -0.71
CA PHE A 94 -11.62 -12.06 -0.46
C PHE A 94 -11.20 -11.32 -1.74
N SER A 95 -11.61 -11.79 -2.91
CA SER A 95 -11.27 -11.13 -4.19
C SER A 95 -11.69 -9.66 -4.23
N CYS A 96 -12.74 -9.30 -3.52
CA CYS A 96 -13.16 -7.91 -3.36
C CYS A 96 -12.07 -7.02 -2.75
N ALA A 97 -11.12 -7.54 -1.98
CA ALA A 97 -10.06 -6.78 -1.35
C ALA A 97 -8.84 -6.57 -2.25
N CYS A 98 -8.72 -7.27 -3.37
CA CYS A 98 -7.65 -7.09 -4.33
C CYS A 98 -7.73 -5.70 -5.00
N TYR A 99 -6.62 -5.25 -5.58
CA TYR A 99 -6.62 -4.05 -6.43
C TYR A 99 -7.46 -4.30 -7.69
N GLY A 100 -8.62 -3.65 -7.78
CA GLY A 100 -9.52 -3.77 -8.93
C GLY A 100 -9.79 -5.21 -9.33
N ASN A 101 -9.53 -5.52 -10.60
CA ASN A 101 -9.73 -6.86 -11.17
C ASN A 101 -8.48 -7.76 -11.09
N SER A 102 -7.40 -7.32 -10.43
CA SER A 102 -6.17 -8.09 -10.29
C SER A 102 -6.28 -9.11 -9.17
N ASN A 103 -5.23 -9.92 -9.01
CA ASN A 103 -5.04 -10.80 -7.85
C ASN A 103 -4.01 -10.25 -6.84
N TYR A 104 -3.56 -9.02 -6.98
CA TYR A 104 -2.72 -8.36 -5.98
C TYR A 104 -3.56 -7.90 -4.80
N ILE A 105 -3.14 -8.25 -3.58
CA ILE A 105 -3.82 -7.90 -2.33
C ILE A 105 -2.86 -7.20 -1.38
N LEU A 106 -3.21 -6.00 -0.93
CA LEU A 106 -2.42 -5.24 0.03
C LEU A 106 -2.66 -5.81 1.44
N THR A 107 -1.58 -6.19 2.12
CA THR A 107 -1.65 -6.94 3.38
C THR A 107 -0.92 -6.22 4.51
N GLU A 108 -1.57 -6.14 5.67
CA GLU A 108 -1.00 -5.64 6.91
C GLU A 108 -1.01 -6.74 7.98
N PHE A 109 -0.02 -6.72 8.86
CA PHE A 109 0.09 -7.58 10.03
C PHE A 109 0.30 -6.74 11.29
N ALA A 110 0.16 -7.35 12.46
CA ALA A 110 0.54 -6.68 13.71
C ALA A 110 2.02 -6.23 13.65
N TYR A 111 2.32 -4.99 14.01
CA TYR A 111 3.69 -4.44 13.95
C TYR A 111 4.68 -5.20 14.83
N THR A 112 4.19 -5.96 15.81
CA THR A 112 4.97 -6.87 16.66
C THR A 112 5.21 -8.23 16.02
N SER A 113 4.70 -8.48 14.81
CA SER A 113 4.90 -9.75 14.10
C SER A 113 6.39 -10.05 13.93
N GLN A 114 6.76 -11.28 14.27
CA GLN A 114 8.13 -11.77 14.12
C GLN A 114 8.35 -12.47 12.76
N PHE A 115 7.32 -12.53 11.92
CA PHE A 115 7.36 -13.26 10.64
C PHE A 115 7.89 -14.69 10.80
N SER A 116 7.46 -15.34 11.89
CA SER A 116 7.75 -16.74 12.14
C SER A 116 7.07 -17.66 11.12
N SER A 117 7.35 -18.95 11.17
CA SER A 117 6.71 -19.95 10.30
C SER A 117 5.18 -19.83 10.25
N HIS A 118 4.53 -19.46 11.36
CA HIS A 118 3.09 -19.26 11.41
C HIS A 118 2.63 -18.02 10.59
N THR A 119 3.37 -16.92 10.64
CA THR A 119 3.06 -15.75 9.78
C THR A 119 3.36 -16.04 8.32
N MET A 120 4.47 -16.76 8.04
CA MET A 120 4.83 -17.16 6.68
C MET A 120 3.77 -18.10 6.06
N GLU A 121 3.13 -18.95 6.87
CA GLU A 121 2.02 -19.80 6.41
C GLU A 121 0.84 -18.99 5.86
N TYR A 122 0.59 -17.78 6.36
CA TYR A 122 -0.46 -16.92 5.80
C TYR A 122 -0.15 -16.47 4.37
N PHE A 123 1.11 -16.16 4.07
CA PHE A 123 1.52 -15.84 2.70
C PHE A 123 1.37 -17.04 1.77
N VAL A 124 1.77 -18.23 2.22
CA VAL A 124 1.55 -19.48 1.46
C VAL A 124 0.07 -19.69 1.17
N LYS A 125 -0.81 -19.52 2.17
CA LYS A 125 -2.26 -19.64 1.97
C LYS A 125 -2.79 -18.62 0.95
N LEU A 126 -2.37 -17.36 1.04
CA LEU A 126 -2.77 -16.33 0.09
C LEU A 126 -2.38 -16.71 -1.34
N THR A 127 -1.15 -17.18 -1.55
CA THR A 127 -0.65 -17.53 -2.89
C THR A 127 -1.23 -18.84 -3.40
N GLU A 128 -1.21 -19.91 -2.61
CA GLU A 128 -1.55 -21.25 -3.09
C GLU A 128 -3.07 -21.55 -3.03
N ASN A 129 -3.77 -21.10 -1.98
CA ASN A 129 -5.18 -21.43 -1.78
C ASN A 129 -6.11 -20.37 -2.39
N TYR A 130 -5.70 -19.11 -2.35
CA TYR A 130 -6.53 -17.98 -2.83
C TYR A 130 -6.05 -17.42 -4.18
N ASN A 131 -4.93 -17.91 -4.71
CA ASN A 131 -4.33 -17.41 -5.96
C ASN A 131 -4.11 -15.88 -5.94
N MET A 132 -3.73 -15.33 -4.78
CA MET A 132 -3.47 -13.91 -4.58
C MET A 132 -1.97 -13.64 -4.50
N ILE A 133 -1.54 -12.46 -4.95
CA ILE A 133 -0.16 -11.97 -4.83
C ILE A 133 -0.12 -10.94 -3.70
N PRO A 134 0.46 -11.26 -2.54
CA PRO A 134 0.51 -10.33 -1.42
C PRO A 134 1.42 -9.14 -1.70
N VAL A 135 0.95 -7.94 -1.36
CA VAL A 135 1.75 -6.72 -1.27
C VAL A 135 1.85 -6.36 0.20
N LEU A 136 3.00 -6.60 0.83
CA LEU A 136 3.20 -6.28 2.25
C LEU A 136 3.40 -4.78 2.43
N THR A 137 2.50 -4.15 3.20
CA THR A 137 2.49 -2.70 3.45
C THR A 137 3.64 -2.27 4.36
N HIS A 138 4.02 -1.00 4.20
CA HIS A 138 4.89 -0.21 5.10
C HIS A 138 5.91 -1.06 5.90
N VAL A 139 6.76 -1.78 5.15
CA VAL A 139 7.77 -2.71 5.70
C VAL A 139 8.58 -2.08 6.84
N GLU A 140 8.75 -0.76 6.82
CA GLU A 140 9.46 0.01 7.85
C GLU A 140 8.81 -0.03 9.23
N ARG A 141 7.54 -0.42 9.33
CA ARG A 141 6.81 -0.53 10.60
C ARG A 141 7.02 -1.89 11.30
N TYR A 142 7.71 -2.84 10.64
CA TYR A 142 7.99 -4.16 11.21
C TYR A 142 9.45 -4.26 11.69
N PRO A 143 9.72 -4.13 13.01
CA PRO A 143 11.07 -4.20 13.54
C PRO A 143 11.80 -5.49 13.18
N ALA A 144 11.09 -6.63 13.09
CA ALA A 144 11.67 -7.92 12.70
C ALA A 144 12.30 -7.85 11.30
N LEU A 145 11.59 -7.28 10.32
CA LEU A 145 12.05 -7.16 8.93
C LEU A 145 13.18 -6.14 8.77
N ILE A 146 13.11 -5.03 9.53
CA ILE A 146 14.13 -3.99 9.48
C ILE A 146 15.44 -4.43 10.15
N ASN A 147 15.37 -5.30 11.16
CA ASN A 147 16.54 -5.80 11.87
C ASN A 147 17.15 -7.03 11.20
N ASP A 148 16.34 -7.85 10.54
CA ASP A 148 16.78 -9.00 9.76
C ASP A 148 16.18 -8.99 8.33
N PRO A 149 16.85 -8.33 7.38
CA PRO A 149 16.39 -8.27 5.98
C PRO A 149 16.36 -9.63 5.25
N SER A 150 16.96 -10.68 5.80
CA SER A 150 16.89 -12.01 5.17
C SER A 150 15.45 -12.53 5.13
N ILE A 151 14.63 -12.16 6.13
CA ILE A 151 13.20 -12.49 6.16
C ILE A 151 12.46 -11.83 4.97
N ILE A 152 12.85 -10.61 4.58
CA ILE A 152 12.28 -9.98 3.36
C ILE A 152 12.71 -10.77 2.12
N GLY A 153 13.94 -11.29 2.10
CA GLY A 153 14.40 -12.18 1.02
C GLY A 153 13.50 -13.40 0.88
N GLU A 154 13.22 -14.09 1.98
CA GLU A 154 12.31 -15.25 2.00
C GLU A 154 10.89 -14.88 1.51
N LEU A 155 10.34 -13.74 1.95
CA LEU A 155 9.05 -13.26 1.48
C LEU A 155 9.06 -13.01 -0.04
N LYS A 156 10.12 -12.40 -0.56
CA LYS A 156 10.27 -12.17 -2.02
C LYS A 156 10.40 -13.46 -2.81
N ASP A 157 11.09 -14.46 -2.28
CA ASP A 157 11.20 -15.79 -2.91
C ASP A 157 9.82 -16.49 -2.98
N MET A 158 8.89 -16.14 -2.08
CA MET A 158 7.49 -16.55 -2.10
C MET A 158 6.61 -15.69 -3.04
N GLY A 159 7.18 -14.70 -3.73
CA GLY A 159 6.45 -13.81 -4.63
C GLY A 159 5.79 -12.60 -3.96
N VAL A 160 6.07 -12.33 -2.69
CA VAL A 160 5.53 -11.16 -1.98
C VAL A 160 6.16 -9.88 -2.50
N ILE A 161 5.33 -8.90 -2.82
CA ILE A 161 5.73 -7.53 -3.18
C ILE A 161 5.90 -6.70 -1.90
N ILE A 162 6.96 -5.92 -1.82
CA ILE A 162 7.27 -5.16 -0.60
C ILE A 162 7.03 -3.66 -0.84
N GLN A 163 6.14 -3.09 -0.04
CA GLN A 163 5.77 -1.67 -0.10
C GLN A 163 6.36 -0.89 1.09
N THR A 164 6.76 0.35 0.85
CA THR A 164 7.20 1.32 1.86
C THR A 164 6.45 2.64 1.72
N ASN A 165 6.34 3.40 2.81
CA ASN A 165 5.61 4.67 2.83
C ASN A 165 6.50 5.88 2.51
N THR A 166 5.93 6.86 1.80
CA THR A 166 6.63 8.10 1.40
C THR A 166 7.12 8.92 2.60
N ASN A 167 6.32 9.03 3.66
CA ASN A 167 6.66 9.82 4.85
C ASN A 167 7.93 9.35 5.55
N SER A 168 8.31 8.08 5.36
CA SER A 168 9.52 7.49 5.93
C SER A 168 10.83 8.00 5.30
N TYR A 169 10.76 8.75 4.19
CA TYR A 169 11.91 9.34 3.50
C TYR A 169 12.02 10.85 3.65
N THR A 170 11.07 11.48 4.31
CA THR A 170 11.00 12.94 4.44
C THR A 170 11.97 13.50 5.47
N LYS A 171 12.06 14.84 5.53
CA LYS A 171 12.87 15.55 6.54
C LYS A 171 12.41 15.25 7.97
N LYS A 172 11.13 14.90 8.16
CA LYS A 172 10.58 14.56 9.49
C LYS A 172 11.00 13.18 9.98
N ALA A 173 11.36 12.26 9.07
CA ALA A 173 11.77 10.91 9.44
C ALA A 173 13.19 10.87 10.04
N SER A 174 13.41 9.93 10.96
CA SER A 174 14.71 9.72 11.59
C SER A 174 15.80 9.44 10.56
N PHE A 175 16.97 10.03 10.74
CA PHE A 175 18.14 9.79 9.89
C PHE A 175 18.53 8.29 9.86
N PHE A 176 18.54 7.63 11.01
CA PHE A 176 18.90 6.21 11.09
C PHE A 176 17.85 5.31 10.42
N SER A 177 16.57 5.61 10.56
CA SER A 177 15.51 4.89 9.86
C SER A 177 15.65 5.02 8.35
N LYS A 178 15.89 6.23 7.86
CA LYS A 178 16.15 6.46 6.42
C LYS A 178 17.35 5.67 5.91
N LEU A 179 18.45 5.60 6.68
CA LEU A 179 19.63 4.81 6.27
C LEU A 179 19.32 3.32 6.15
N LYS A 180 18.53 2.76 7.08
CA LYS A 180 18.08 1.35 7.00
C LYS A 180 17.26 1.12 5.74
N LEU A 181 16.28 1.98 5.47
CA LEU A 181 15.45 1.87 4.26
C LEU A 181 16.24 2.02 2.97
N ILE A 182 17.20 2.94 2.91
CA ILE A 182 18.10 3.07 1.75
C ILE A 182 18.93 1.79 1.53
N LYS A 183 19.35 1.11 2.60
CA LYS A 183 20.04 -0.19 2.47
C LYS A 183 19.10 -1.26 1.88
N LEU A 184 17.84 -1.31 2.33
CA LEU A 184 16.85 -2.22 1.79
C LEU A 184 16.57 -1.94 0.31
N ILE A 185 16.41 -0.68 -0.09
CA ILE A 185 16.22 -0.30 -1.49
C ILE A 185 17.42 -0.73 -2.34
N LYS A 186 18.67 -0.46 -1.89
CA LYS A 186 19.89 -0.85 -2.59
C LYS A 186 20.07 -2.36 -2.69
N GLY A 187 19.57 -3.09 -1.69
CA GLY A 187 19.52 -4.56 -1.69
C GLY A 187 18.43 -5.15 -2.60
N GLY A 188 17.58 -4.32 -3.21
CA GLY A 188 16.48 -4.79 -4.05
C GLY A 188 15.29 -5.35 -3.29
N TYR A 189 15.18 -5.03 -2.00
CA TYR A 189 14.12 -5.55 -1.13
C TYR A 189 12.81 -4.77 -1.22
N ILE A 190 12.83 -3.52 -1.68
CA ILE A 190 11.62 -2.67 -1.80
C ILE A 190 11.19 -2.62 -3.26
N ASP A 191 9.92 -2.90 -3.52
CA ASP A 191 9.37 -3.00 -4.86
C ASP A 191 8.53 -1.80 -5.25
N VAL A 192 7.68 -1.28 -4.35
CA VAL A 192 6.76 -0.18 -4.63
C VAL A 192 6.68 0.79 -3.44
N ILE A 193 6.08 1.95 -3.68
CA ILE A 193 5.88 3.00 -2.68
C ILE A 193 4.41 3.41 -2.63
N GLY A 194 3.93 3.78 -1.43
CA GLY A 194 2.61 4.35 -1.22
C GLY A 194 2.66 5.55 -0.30
N SER A 195 1.68 6.42 -0.36
CA SER A 195 1.60 7.55 0.56
C SER A 195 1.08 7.15 1.93
N ASP A 196 0.21 6.13 1.96
CA ASP A 196 -0.58 5.80 3.15
C ASP A 196 -1.35 7.04 3.66
N ALA A 197 -1.81 7.88 2.71
CA ALA A 197 -2.37 9.19 3.02
C ALA A 197 -3.72 9.08 3.70
N HIS A 198 -3.80 9.61 4.94
CA HIS A 198 -5.04 9.72 5.71
C HIS A 198 -5.55 11.17 5.75
N SER A 199 -4.63 12.13 5.86
CA SER A 199 -4.96 13.56 5.92
C SER A 199 -3.73 14.43 5.63
N LEU A 200 -3.89 15.76 5.67
CA LEU A 200 -2.74 16.67 5.55
C LEU A 200 -1.86 16.74 6.82
N THR A 201 -2.25 16.04 7.88
CA THR A 201 -1.52 16.00 9.16
C THR A 201 -1.08 14.60 9.56
N HIS A 202 -1.66 13.57 8.95
CA HIS A 202 -1.30 12.17 9.17
C HIS A 202 -1.01 11.51 7.81
N ASN A 203 0.23 11.02 7.65
CA ASN A 203 0.74 10.51 6.37
C ASN A 203 0.46 11.48 5.23
N ASP A 204 1.07 12.65 5.35
CA ASP A 204 0.80 13.82 4.52
C ASP A 204 1.07 13.53 3.03
N PRO A 205 0.07 13.58 2.14
CA PRO A 205 0.23 13.29 0.71
C PRO A 205 1.21 14.24 0.02
N ARG A 206 1.45 15.44 0.59
CA ARG A 206 2.38 16.45 0.03
C ARG A 206 3.86 16.05 0.11
N THR A 207 4.16 14.88 0.69
CA THR A 207 5.53 14.38 0.83
C THR A 207 5.97 13.44 -0.29
N PHE A 208 5.10 13.15 -1.25
CA PHE A 208 5.34 12.10 -2.25
C PHE A 208 6.59 12.38 -3.10
N THR A 209 6.68 13.57 -3.69
CA THR A 209 7.86 13.94 -4.51
C THR A 209 9.12 14.11 -3.66
N GLU A 210 9.02 14.66 -2.43
CA GLU A 210 10.17 14.74 -1.51
C GLU A 210 10.78 13.35 -1.26
N ALA A 211 9.92 12.32 -1.09
CA ALA A 211 10.39 10.95 -0.90
C ALA A 211 11.10 10.41 -2.15
N LEU A 212 10.50 10.59 -3.34
CA LEU A 212 11.11 10.13 -4.59
C LEU A 212 12.43 10.84 -4.88
N ASP A 213 12.55 12.15 -4.63
CA ASP A 213 13.76 12.92 -4.78
C ASP A 213 14.86 12.42 -3.84
N PHE A 214 14.51 12.14 -2.59
CA PHE A 214 15.43 11.57 -1.63
C PHE A 214 15.93 10.17 -2.05
N ILE A 215 15.03 9.29 -2.48
CA ILE A 215 15.39 7.96 -2.99
C ILE A 215 16.27 8.08 -4.23
N SER A 216 15.91 8.95 -5.18
CA SER A 216 16.68 9.20 -6.39
C SER A 216 18.09 9.67 -6.08
N ALA A 217 18.24 10.61 -5.14
CA ALA A 217 19.54 11.14 -4.73
C ALA A 217 20.43 10.09 -4.04
N LYS A 218 19.87 9.09 -3.35
CA LYS A 218 20.60 8.07 -2.58
C LYS A 218 20.80 6.75 -3.32
N CYS A 219 19.86 6.39 -4.19
CA CYS A 219 19.81 5.08 -4.88
C CYS A 219 19.87 5.20 -6.41
N GLY A 220 19.77 6.40 -6.95
CA GLY A 220 19.76 6.68 -8.39
C GLY A 220 18.34 6.72 -8.98
N GLN A 221 18.19 7.48 -10.05
CA GLN A 221 16.91 7.65 -10.76
C GLN A 221 16.39 6.35 -11.39
N SER A 222 17.28 5.42 -11.74
CA SER A 222 16.91 4.09 -12.24
C SER A 222 16.10 3.29 -11.22
N THR A 223 16.42 3.44 -9.93
CA THR A 223 15.68 2.80 -8.83
C THR A 223 14.25 3.33 -8.75
N VAL A 224 14.07 4.65 -8.79
CA VAL A 224 12.73 5.26 -8.80
C VAL A 224 11.94 4.81 -10.04
N ARG A 225 12.57 4.77 -11.23
CA ARG A 225 11.92 4.24 -12.44
C ARG A 225 11.50 2.79 -12.30
N LYS A 226 12.32 1.94 -11.67
CA LYS A 226 11.97 0.54 -11.42
C LYS A 226 10.77 0.44 -10.48
N MET A 227 10.75 1.17 -9.35
CA MET A 227 9.64 1.17 -8.41
C MET A 227 8.34 1.64 -9.08
N MET A 228 8.40 2.70 -9.89
CA MET A 228 7.23 3.18 -10.64
C MET A 228 6.80 2.20 -11.74
N GLY A 229 7.72 1.49 -12.38
CA GLY A 229 7.41 0.44 -13.36
C GLY A 229 6.69 -0.76 -12.72
N ASN A 230 7.14 -1.20 -11.54
CA ASN A 230 6.44 -2.23 -10.78
C ASN A 230 5.02 -1.78 -10.39
N ALA A 231 4.89 -0.52 -9.92
CA ALA A 231 3.60 0.05 -9.56
C ALA A 231 2.67 0.19 -10.78
N GLU A 232 3.20 0.55 -11.95
CA GLU A 232 2.47 0.61 -13.22
C GLU A 232 1.93 -0.76 -13.63
N GLU A 233 2.74 -1.81 -13.51
CA GLU A 233 2.33 -3.19 -13.82
C GLU A 233 1.16 -3.62 -12.94
N ILE A 234 1.27 -3.44 -11.61
CA ILE A 234 0.21 -3.78 -10.65
C ILE A 234 -1.05 -2.94 -10.95
N PHE A 235 -0.90 -1.63 -11.13
CA PHE A 235 -2.03 -0.72 -11.36
C PHE A 235 -2.76 -1.06 -12.66
N ASN A 236 -2.04 -1.35 -13.75
CA ASN A 236 -2.65 -1.68 -15.03
C ASN A 236 -3.32 -3.06 -15.04
N SER A 237 -2.82 -4.02 -14.26
CA SER A 237 -3.48 -5.32 -14.09
C SER A 237 -4.81 -5.23 -13.34
N ALA A 238 -5.02 -4.12 -12.62
CA ALA A 238 -6.21 -3.88 -11.81
C ALA A 238 -7.34 -3.13 -12.56
N LEU A 239 -7.05 -2.56 -13.74
CA LEU A 239 -8.02 -1.86 -14.58
C LEU A 239 -8.89 -2.85 -15.38
#